data_917d9807079a5dc1d42cbba089dd9bde
#
_entry.id   917d9807079a5dc1d42cbba089dd9bde
#
_cell.length_a   1.000
_cell.length_b   1.000
_cell.length_c   1.000
_cell.angle_alpha   90.00
_cell.angle_beta   90.00
_cell.angle_gamma   90.00
#
_symmetry.space_group_name_H-M   'P 1'
#
loop_
_entity.id
_entity.type
_entity.pdbx_description
1 polymer ?
#
loop_
_entity_poly.entity_id
_entity_poly.type
_entity_poly.pdbx_seq_one_letter_code
_entity_poly.pdbx_strand_id
1 'polypeptide(L)'
;MILKEVGYFELLKTNRKFRTFWSASVISMLGEWFNTIALFTLILMYSGSEAMLGVLFTIRMLGFAVLQPVTGLLADRWSRKWIMVVSNLIQVFLALSFLMVDGPEDLWWLIGISGLMMLLHGAYLTAERAAMPNIVAENELATANALGSATWSTALAMGAFIGGIVVTEYGVEVAFIVDSITFLIGALILLPLAIPQEVNEDMKGPLFSTAFANIKRGLSRLISEPRLKRIVFAKTTWNLAGGGLAAVFLVLAGSRMTPGEIASGIGLFFMARGIGTGIGPIIARKYLTDEKKWPALIGILVSTSGFFYLLIGLTLFENLYLTICLVIIAHSASGANWVLSTILTQKWVEDEVRGRVFSIDMLLMSASFSLSTFTAGWLLDNTDLSLKMGMIYFACAMMVFGTIFTMWRTDEAVQHRSS
;
A
#
# COMPACT_ATOMS: atom_id res chain seq x y z
N MET A 1 34.93 8.55 6.02
CA MET A 1 34.36 9.04 7.30
C MET A 1 32.90 8.62 7.30
N ILE A 2 32.50 7.67 8.14
CA ILE A 2 31.10 7.23 8.20
C ILE A 2 30.32 8.39 8.80
N LEU A 3 29.51 9.08 8.00
CA LEU A 3 28.64 10.15 8.48
C LEU A 3 27.64 9.55 9.48
N LYS A 4 27.57 10.13 10.68
CA LYS A 4 26.62 9.69 11.71
C LYS A 4 25.18 9.92 11.20
N GLU A 5 24.33 8.90 11.28
CA GLU A 5 22.90 9.04 10.93
C GLU A 5 22.24 10.09 11.84
N VAL A 6 21.40 10.92 11.26
CA VAL A 6 20.66 11.96 11.95
C VAL A 6 19.41 11.35 12.59
N GLY A 7 19.06 11.75 13.82
CA GLY A 7 17.84 11.27 14.49
C GLY A 7 16.55 11.89 13.93
N TYR A 8 15.40 11.26 14.14
CA TYR A 8 14.10 11.72 13.62
C TYR A 8 13.74 13.15 14.02
N PHE A 9 13.85 13.47 15.31
CA PHE A 9 13.58 14.82 15.82
C PHE A 9 14.59 15.85 15.34
N GLU A 10 15.85 15.45 15.23
CA GLU A 10 16.90 16.28 14.71
C GLU A 10 16.65 16.65 13.25
N LEU A 11 16.32 15.68 12.39
CA LEU A 11 15.95 15.90 11.00
C LEU A 11 14.79 16.89 10.86
N LEU A 12 13.69 16.69 11.59
CA LEU A 12 12.54 17.58 11.56
C LEU A 12 12.84 18.99 12.09
N LYS A 13 13.79 19.12 13.03
CA LYS A 13 14.18 20.41 13.61
C LYS A 13 15.14 21.17 12.69
N THR A 14 16.11 20.50 12.09
CA THR A 14 17.21 21.13 11.35
C THR A 14 16.88 21.32 9.87
N ASN A 15 16.20 20.36 9.22
CA ASN A 15 15.87 20.42 7.80
C ASN A 15 14.46 20.97 7.57
N ARG A 16 14.36 22.31 7.41
CA ARG A 16 13.09 22.99 7.18
C ARG A 16 12.42 22.54 5.87
N LYS A 17 13.20 22.27 4.81
CA LYS A 17 12.65 21.82 3.50
C LYS A 17 12.00 20.46 3.64
N PHE A 18 12.68 19.52 4.29
CA PHE A 18 12.15 18.19 4.56
C PHE A 18 10.89 18.26 5.44
N ARG A 19 10.91 19.02 6.52
CA ARG A 19 9.72 19.20 7.37
C ARG A 19 8.51 19.69 6.60
N THR A 20 8.68 20.72 5.74
CA THR A 20 7.60 21.25 4.89
C THR A 20 7.10 20.19 3.91
N PHE A 21 8.01 19.49 3.24
CA PHE A 21 7.70 18.41 2.32
C PHE A 21 6.94 17.27 3.00
N TRP A 22 7.47 16.78 4.10
CA TRP A 22 6.88 15.71 4.89
C TRP A 22 5.50 16.07 5.47
N SER A 23 5.31 17.30 5.96
CA SER A 23 4.00 17.74 6.48
C SER A 23 2.92 17.76 5.41
N ALA A 24 3.24 18.10 4.16
CA ALA A 24 2.29 18.01 3.06
C ALA A 24 1.82 16.56 2.84
N SER A 25 2.75 15.60 2.84
CA SER A 25 2.43 14.18 2.70
C SER A 25 1.61 13.63 3.86
N VAL A 26 1.94 13.99 5.10
CA VAL A 26 1.16 13.58 6.30
C VAL A 26 -0.29 14.01 6.19
N ILE A 27 -0.53 15.28 5.84
CA ILE A 27 -1.87 15.85 5.77
C ILE A 27 -2.68 15.15 4.66
N SER A 28 -2.12 15.00 3.46
CA SER A 28 -2.81 14.34 2.35
C SER A 28 -3.09 12.86 2.63
N MET A 29 -2.15 12.13 3.25
CA MET A 29 -2.35 10.73 3.62
C MET A 29 -3.46 10.54 4.67
N LEU A 30 -3.60 11.44 5.62
CA LEU A 30 -4.68 11.38 6.61
C LEU A 30 -6.05 11.56 5.94
N GLY A 31 -6.19 12.56 5.06
CA GLY A 31 -7.43 12.81 4.31
C GLY A 31 -7.83 11.63 3.43
N GLU A 32 -6.88 11.01 2.74
CA GLU A 32 -7.13 9.84 1.89
C GLU A 32 -7.78 8.69 2.66
N TRP A 33 -7.45 8.49 3.93
CA TRP A 33 -8.10 7.45 4.74
C TRP A 33 -9.54 7.81 5.13
N PHE A 34 -9.87 9.10 5.32
CA PHE A 34 -11.25 9.55 5.50
C PHE A 34 -12.09 9.20 4.27
N ASN A 35 -11.59 9.55 3.08
CA ASN A 35 -12.22 9.21 1.81
C ASN A 35 -12.38 7.70 1.65
N THR A 36 -11.32 6.93 1.92
CA THR A 36 -11.33 5.47 1.76
C THR A 36 -12.40 4.80 2.62
N ILE A 37 -12.58 5.21 3.88
CA ILE A 37 -13.63 4.69 4.75
C ILE A 37 -15.02 5.08 4.25
N ALA A 38 -15.20 6.33 3.79
CA ALA A 38 -16.45 6.79 3.20
C ALA A 38 -16.83 5.97 1.95
N LEU A 39 -15.87 5.70 1.06
CA LEU A 39 -16.08 4.86 -0.12
C LEU A 39 -16.53 3.43 0.23
N PHE A 40 -15.88 2.79 1.21
CA PHE A 40 -16.28 1.45 1.66
C PHE A 40 -17.70 1.46 2.24
N THR A 41 -18.02 2.50 3.00
CA THR A 41 -19.35 2.67 3.60
C THR A 41 -20.43 2.82 2.52
N LEU A 42 -20.22 3.70 1.53
CA LEU A 42 -21.17 3.91 0.44
C LEU A 42 -21.37 2.64 -0.42
N ILE A 43 -20.28 1.93 -0.74
CA ILE A 43 -20.39 0.66 -1.48
C ILE A 43 -21.26 -0.34 -0.71
N LEU A 44 -21.05 -0.49 0.59
CA LEU A 44 -21.86 -1.43 1.39
C LEU A 44 -23.31 -0.97 1.54
N MET A 45 -23.56 0.35 1.67
CA MET A 45 -24.90 0.90 1.83
C MET A 45 -25.73 0.81 0.54
N TYR A 46 -25.13 1.09 -0.61
CA TYR A 46 -25.86 1.25 -1.86
C TYR A 46 -25.85 0.00 -2.74
N SER A 47 -24.78 -0.83 -2.70
CA SER A 47 -24.73 -1.99 -3.60
C SER A 47 -25.47 -3.22 -3.05
N GLY A 48 -25.45 -3.41 -1.74
CA GLY A 48 -25.86 -4.68 -1.13
C GLY A 48 -25.05 -5.89 -1.61
N SER A 49 -23.89 -5.68 -2.24
CA SER A 49 -23.06 -6.68 -2.92
C SER A 49 -21.61 -6.64 -2.43
N GLU A 50 -21.10 -7.76 -1.94
CA GLU A 50 -19.70 -7.92 -1.57
C GLU A 50 -18.78 -7.92 -2.80
N ALA A 51 -19.29 -8.34 -3.97
CA ALA A 51 -18.55 -8.26 -5.24
C ALA A 51 -18.21 -6.82 -5.62
N MET A 52 -19.12 -5.87 -5.39
CA MET A 52 -18.88 -4.45 -5.67
C MET A 52 -17.74 -3.89 -4.83
N LEU A 53 -17.58 -4.35 -3.58
CA LEU A 53 -16.42 -4.02 -2.76
C LEU A 53 -15.12 -4.58 -3.39
N GLY A 54 -15.15 -5.82 -3.87
CA GLY A 54 -14.04 -6.44 -4.61
C GLY A 54 -13.69 -5.67 -5.88
N VAL A 55 -14.70 -5.20 -6.64
CA VAL A 55 -14.54 -4.35 -7.84
C VAL A 55 -13.90 -3.00 -7.47
N LEU A 56 -14.36 -2.34 -6.40
CA LEU A 56 -13.78 -1.09 -5.93
C LEU A 56 -12.28 -1.25 -5.66
N PHE A 57 -11.88 -2.26 -4.87
CA PHE A 57 -10.47 -2.54 -4.60
C PHE A 57 -9.68 -2.83 -5.86
N THR A 58 -10.26 -3.61 -6.77
CA THR A 58 -9.63 -3.96 -8.05
C THR A 58 -9.35 -2.72 -8.90
N ILE A 59 -10.35 -1.87 -9.10
CA ILE A 59 -10.22 -0.65 -9.90
C ILE A 59 -9.24 0.34 -9.26
N ARG A 60 -9.26 0.49 -7.93
CA ARG A 60 -8.29 1.31 -7.20
C ARG A 60 -6.85 0.80 -7.38
N MET A 61 -6.62 -0.50 -7.24
CA MET A 61 -5.28 -1.08 -7.40
C MET A 61 -4.80 -1.06 -8.85
N LEU A 62 -5.68 -1.28 -9.82
CA LEU A 62 -5.35 -1.12 -11.24
C LEU A 62 -5.05 0.34 -11.57
N GLY A 63 -5.84 1.30 -11.08
CA GLY A 63 -5.57 2.74 -11.21
C GLY A 63 -4.18 3.09 -10.71
N PHE A 64 -3.80 2.60 -9.54
CA PHE A 64 -2.47 2.77 -8.97
C PHE A 64 -1.37 2.14 -9.85
N ALA A 65 -1.57 0.91 -10.34
CA ALA A 65 -0.54 0.11 -10.99
C ALA A 65 -0.30 0.47 -12.47
N VAL A 66 -1.37 0.79 -13.21
CA VAL A 66 -1.33 0.93 -14.69
C VAL A 66 -0.34 1.98 -15.16
N LEU A 67 -0.23 3.09 -14.45
CA LEU A 67 0.70 4.16 -14.82
C LEU A 67 2.05 4.12 -14.08
N GLN A 68 2.27 3.18 -13.16
CA GLN A 68 3.55 3.12 -12.44
C GLN A 68 4.79 3.13 -13.36
N PRO A 69 4.81 2.38 -14.49
CA PRO A 69 5.94 2.44 -15.40
C PRO A 69 6.10 3.78 -16.11
N VAL A 70 5.01 4.52 -16.27
CA VAL A 70 4.98 5.84 -16.93
C VAL A 70 5.32 6.94 -15.94
N THR A 71 4.86 6.84 -14.68
CA THR A 71 5.05 7.87 -13.65
C THR A 71 6.53 8.08 -13.29
N GLY A 72 7.34 7.02 -13.34
CA GLY A 72 8.79 7.13 -13.20
C GLY A 72 9.41 8.02 -14.29
N LEU A 73 9.04 7.78 -15.55
CA LEU A 73 9.49 8.60 -16.68
C LEU A 73 8.97 10.05 -16.61
N LEU A 74 7.76 10.23 -16.09
CA LEU A 74 7.22 11.58 -15.87
C LEU A 74 8.03 12.32 -14.82
N ALA A 75 8.38 11.66 -13.69
CA ALA A 75 9.20 12.24 -12.62
C ALA A 75 10.65 12.56 -13.06
N ASP A 76 11.15 11.91 -14.10
CA ASP A 76 12.47 12.17 -14.67
C ASP A 76 12.45 13.31 -15.72
N ARG A 77 11.33 13.47 -16.45
CA ARG A 77 11.18 14.46 -17.53
C ARG A 77 10.56 15.78 -17.09
N TRP A 78 9.70 15.75 -16.06
CA TRP A 78 8.94 16.89 -15.58
C TRP A 78 9.28 17.21 -14.13
N SER A 79 8.98 18.44 -13.73
CA SER A 79 9.20 18.88 -12.35
C SER A 79 8.41 18.03 -11.36
N ARG A 80 9.11 17.32 -10.49
CA ARG A 80 8.55 16.50 -9.42
C ARG A 80 7.60 17.29 -8.54
N LYS A 81 7.98 18.54 -8.21
CA LYS A 81 7.13 19.48 -7.48
C LYS A 81 5.79 19.67 -8.17
N TRP A 82 5.80 20.00 -9.47
CA TRP A 82 4.57 20.28 -10.19
C TRP A 82 3.71 19.03 -10.39
N ILE A 83 4.31 17.86 -10.55
CA ILE A 83 3.55 16.59 -10.56
C ILE A 83 2.77 16.44 -9.24
N MET A 84 3.41 16.66 -8.09
CA MET A 84 2.75 16.55 -6.78
C MET A 84 1.67 17.61 -6.57
N VAL A 85 1.95 18.87 -6.91
CA VAL A 85 0.98 19.98 -6.74
C VAL A 85 -0.23 19.77 -7.63
N VAL A 86 -0.03 19.46 -8.91
CA VAL A 86 -1.13 19.26 -9.88
C VAL A 86 -1.94 18.02 -9.51
N SER A 87 -1.30 16.92 -9.10
CA SER A 87 -2.01 15.72 -8.62
C SER A 87 -2.92 16.06 -7.44
N ASN A 88 -2.42 16.78 -6.44
CA ASN A 88 -3.24 17.21 -5.30
C ASN A 88 -4.38 18.14 -5.73
N LEU A 89 -4.14 19.12 -6.59
CA LEU A 89 -5.19 20.03 -7.05
C LEU A 89 -6.29 19.32 -7.84
N ILE A 90 -5.95 18.34 -8.68
CA ILE A 90 -6.96 17.54 -9.38
C ILE A 90 -7.72 16.68 -8.37
N GLN A 91 -7.05 16.09 -7.39
CA GLN A 91 -7.69 15.28 -6.33
C GLN A 91 -8.65 16.08 -5.47
N VAL A 92 -8.46 17.40 -5.29
CA VAL A 92 -9.46 18.28 -4.65
C VAL A 92 -10.81 18.17 -5.35
N PHE A 93 -10.83 18.32 -6.68
CA PHE A 93 -12.08 18.26 -7.46
C PHE A 93 -12.66 16.86 -7.52
N LEU A 94 -11.82 15.83 -7.61
CA LEU A 94 -12.27 14.44 -7.60
C LEU A 94 -12.88 14.07 -6.25
N ALA A 95 -12.30 14.49 -5.13
CA ALA A 95 -12.86 14.25 -3.81
C ALA A 95 -14.22 14.94 -3.65
N LEU A 96 -14.37 16.19 -4.12
CA LEU A 96 -15.65 16.88 -4.12
C LEU A 96 -16.69 16.26 -5.05
N SER A 97 -16.27 15.60 -6.14
CA SER A 97 -17.20 14.93 -7.06
C SER A 97 -17.92 13.73 -6.44
N PHE A 98 -17.39 13.15 -5.34
CA PHE A 98 -18.11 12.12 -4.58
C PHE A 98 -19.37 12.66 -3.87
N LEU A 99 -19.48 13.97 -3.66
CA LEU A 99 -20.70 14.60 -3.13
C LEU A 99 -21.90 14.50 -4.10
N MET A 100 -21.67 14.07 -5.34
CA MET A 100 -22.71 13.84 -6.34
C MET A 100 -23.25 12.39 -6.30
N VAL A 101 -22.79 11.58 -5.36
CA VAL A 101 -23.22 10.16 -5.25
C VAL A 101 -24.39 10.09 -4.28
N ASP A 102 -25.60 9.99 -4.83
CA ASP A 102 -26.84 10.02 -4.06
C ASP A 102 -27.56 8.64 -3.99
N GLY A 103 -27.12 7.66 -4.80
CA GLY A 103 -27.80 6.37 -4.87
C GLY A 103 -27.01 5.24 -5.53
N PRO A 104 -27.65 4.05 -5.65
CA PRO A 104 -27.05 2.87 -6.29
C PRO A 104 -26.64 3.08 -7.74
N GLU A 105 -27.33 3.94 -8.48
CA GLU A 105 -27.06 4.27 -9.87
C GLU A 105 -25.71 4.95 -10.06
N ASP A 106 -25.21 5.64 -9.04
CA ASP A 106 -23.96 6.40 -9.09
C ASP A 106 -22.72 5.55 -8.69
N LEU A 107 -22.90 4.29 -8.34
CA LEU A 107 -21.81 3.43 -7.88
C LEU A 107 -20.67 3.29 -8.89
N TRP A 108 -20.98 3.25 -10.19
CA TRP A 108 -19.95 3.20 -11.24
C TRP A 108 -19.17 4.51 -11.36
N TRP A 109 -19.85 5.65 -11.12
CA TRP A 109 -19.19 6.95 -11.01
C TRP A 109 -18.21 6.96 -9.82
N LEU A 110 -18.68 6.55 -8.64
CA LEU A 110 -17.85 6.43 -7.43
C LEU A 110 -16.62 5.54 -7.67
N ILE A 111 -16.80 4.35 -8.24
CA ILE A 111 -15.71 3.40 -8.53
C ILE A 111 -14.73 3.99 -9.55
N GLY A 112 -15.20 4.60 -10.63
CA GLY A 112 -14.38 5.20 -11.67
C GLY A 112 -13.54 6.36 -11.15
N ILE A 113 -14.13 7.29 -10.40
CA ILE A 113 -13.42 8.41 -9.79
C ILE A 113 -12.40 7.93 -8.76
N SER A 114 -12.74 6.93 -7.95
CA SER A 114 -11.78 6.38 -6.97
C SER A 114 -10.56 5.73 -7.65
N GLY A 115 -10.75 5.07 -8.81
CA GLY A 115 -9.66 4.55 -9.64
C GLY A 115 -8.77 5.67 -10.20
N LEU A 116 -9.37 6.76 -10.68
CA LEU A 116 -8.65 7.94 -11.17
C LEU A 116 -7.86 8.63 -10.05
N MET A 117 -8.42 8.73 -8.84
CA MET A 117 -7.69 9.24 -7.68
C MET A 117 -6.46 8.40 -7.37
N MET A 118 -6.59 7.06 -7.38
CA MET A 118 -5.44 6.16 -7.14
C MET A 118 -4.38 6.25 -8.23
N LEU A 119 -4.75 6.53 -9.46
CA LEU A 119 -3.83 6.80 -10.56
C LEU A 119 -3.00 8.07 -10.29
N LEU A 120 -3.65 9.15 -9.87
CA LEU A 120 -2.98 10.41 -9.49
C LEU A 120 -2.13 10.25 -8.22
N HIS A 121 -2.63 9.49 -7.23
CA HIS A 121 -1.85 9.13 -6.04
C HIS A 121 -0.56 8.38 -6.42
N GLY A 122 -0.62 7.45 -7.38
CA GLY A 122 0.55 6.76 -7.91
C GLY A 122 1.58 7.71 -8.53
N ALA A 123 1.13 8.72 -9.27
CA ALA A 123 2.00 9.75 -9.85
C ALA A 123 2.63 10.63 -8.75
N TYR A 124 1.82 11.08 -7.78
CA TYR A 124 2.27 11.82 -6.60
C TYR A 124 3.36 11.06 -5.85
N LEU A 125 3.10 9.82 -5.46
CA LEU A 125 4.00 8.99 -4.67
C LEU A 125 5.33 8.71 -5.39
N THR A 126 5.29 8.54 -6.71
CA THR A 126 6.51 8.36 -7.51
C THR A 126 7.35 9.62 -7.54
N ALA A 127 6.73 10.78 -7.75
CA ALA A 127 7.41 12.08 -7.72
C ALA A 127 7.96 12.41 -6.33
N GLU A 128 7.21 12.09 -5.26
CA GLU A 128 7.60 12.25 -3.87
C GLU A 128 8.88 11.45 -3.55
N ARG A 129 8.88 10.15 -3.87
CA ARG A 129 10.05 9.29 -3.64
C ARG A 129 11.27 9.73 -4.43
N ALA A 130 11.08 10.16 -5.67
CA ALA A 130 12.15 10.68 -6.51
C ALA A 130 12.69 12.03 -6.00
N ALA A 131 11.85 12.88 -5.40
CA ALA A 131 12.24 14.18 -4.84
C ALA A 131 13.02 14.07 -3.52
N MET A 132 12.82 13.00 -2.76
CA MET A 132 13.41 12.83 -1.42
C MET A 132 14.93 13.06 -1.38
N PRO A 133 15.76 12.42 -2.25
CA PRO A 133 17.22 12.63 -2.23
C PRO A 133 17.65 14.06 -2.57
N ASN A 134 16.79 14.87 -3.20
CA ASN A 134 17.07 16.26 -3.54
C ASN A 134 16.76 17.24 -2.40
N ILE A 135 16.07 16.75 -1.36
CA ILE A 135 15.60 17.58 -0.23
C ILE A 135 16.45 17.33 1.01
N VAL A 136 16.96 16.10 1.18
CA VAL A 136 17.73 15.67 2.34
C VAL A 136 19.20 15.38 1.97
N ALA A 137 20.10 15.51 2.95
CA ALA A 137 21.49 15.11 2.79
C ALA A 137 21.61 13.57 2.81
N GLU A 138 22.74 13.05 2.33
CA GLU A 138 23.00 11.60 2.25
C GLU A 138 22.85 10.89 3.61
N ASN A 139 23.36 11.50 4.69
CA ASN A 139 23.24 10.97 6.05
C ASN A 139 21.85 11.15 6.69
N GLU A 140 20.95 11.90 6.07
CA GLU A 140 19.55 12.10 6.47
C GLU A 140 18.59 11.14 5.73
N LEU A 141 19.00 10.61 4.58
CA LEU A 141 18.11 9.88 3.65
C LEU A 141 17.50 8.62 4.29
N ALA A 142 18.29 7.85 5.03
CA ALA A 142 17.79 6.66 5.72
C ALA A 142 16.71 7.01 6.75
N THR A 143 16.93 8.06 7.53
CA THR A 143 15.99 8.56 8.55
C THR A 143 14.74 9.13 7.90
N ALA A 144 14.85 9.87 6.79
CA ALA A 144 13.72 10.40 6.05
C ALA A 144 12.81 9.30 5.48
N ASN A 145 13.39 8.25 4.89
CA ASN A 145 12.64 7.09 4.40
C ASN A 145 11.97 6.29 5.52
N ALA A 146 12.66 6.12 6.65
CA ALA A 146 12.09 5.45 7.83
C ALA A 146 10.90 6.25 8.40
N LEU A 147 11.02 7.58 8.45
CA LEU A 147 9.93 8.45 8.87
C LEU A 147 8.74 8.39 7.90
N GLY A 148 8.97 8.36 6.59
CA GLY A 148 7.92 8.17 5.58
C GLY A 148 7.16 6.85 5.77
N SER A 149 7.87 5.75 6.02
CA SER A 149 7.25 4.45 6.28
C SER A 149 6.43 4.42 7.59
N ALA A 150 6.95 5.04 8.65
CA ALA A 150 6.24 5.19 9.92
C ALA A 150 4.98 6.07 9.75
N THR A 151 5.08 7.12 8.96
CA THR A 151 3.96 8.01 8.62
C THR A 151 2.85 7.24 7.92
N TRP A 152 3.18 6.41 6.93
CA TRP A 152 2.19 5.59 6.23
C TRP A 152 1.41 4.66 7.18
N SER A 153 2.11 3.93 8.05
CA SER A 153 1.47 3.04 9.04
C SER A 153 0.62 3.81 10.05
N THR A 154 1.09 4.99 10.47
CA THR A 154 0.36 5.86 11.40
C THR A 154 -0.87 6.47 10.73
N ALA A 155 -0.75 6.94 9.49
CA ALA A 155 -1.86 7.46 8.71
C ALA A 155 -2.92 6.39 8.45
N LEU A 156 -2.51 5.15 8.14
CA LEU A 156 -3.41 4.01 8.04
C LEU A 156 -4.15 3.77 9.37
N ALA A 157 -3.44 3.73 10.50
CA ALA A 157 -4.05 3.44 11.77
C ALA A 157 -4.97 4.58 12.25
N MET A 158 -4.43 5.79 12.34
CA MET A 158 -5.17 6.94 12.89
C MET A 158 -6.16 7.53 11.89
N GLY A 159 -5.76 7.64 10.62
CA GLY A 159 -6.62 8.20 9.58
C GLY A 159 -7.87 7.34 9.36
N ALA A 160 -7.71 6.01 9.28
CA ALA A 160 -8.86 5.13 9.15
C ALA A 160 -9.76 5.12 10.40
N PHE A 161 -9.18 5.13 11.59
CA PHE A 161 -9.96 5.17 12.84
C PHE A 161 -10.74 6.47 13.00
N ILE A 162 -10.06 7.61 12.84
CA ILE A 162 -10.70 8.93 12.93
C ILE A 162 -11.69 9.11 11.77
N GLY A 163 -11.32 8.69 10.55
CA GLY A 163 -12.22 8.69 9.39
C GLY A 163 -13.49 7.89 9.63
N GLY A 164 -13.37 6.72 10.27
CA GLY A 164 -14.53 5.91 10.68
C GLY A 164 -15.47 6.67 11.62
N ILE A 165 -14.93 7.33 12.64
CA ILE A 165 -15.71 8.16 13.58
C ILE A 165 -16.37 9.32 12.84
N VAL A 166 -15.61 10.05 11.99
CA VAL A 166 -16.14 11.20 11.24
C VAL A 166 -17.29 10.78 10.32
N VAL A 167 -17.15 9.66 9.60
CA VAL A 167 -18.22 9.15 8.74
C VAL A 167 -19.45 8.72 9.55
N THR A 168 -19.25 8.08 10.70
CA THR A 168 -20.35 7.66 11.57
C THR A 168 -21.13 8.85 12.15
N GLU A 169 -20.40 9.87 12.65
CA GLU A 169 -21.02 10.97 13.38
C GLU A 169 -21.50 12.12 12.47
N TYR A 170 -20.80 12.35 11.35
CA TYR A 170 -21.00 13.53 10.49
C TYR A 170 -21.36 13.21 9.04
N GLY A 171 -21.38 11.92 8.66
CA GLY A 171 -21.70 11.48 7.32
C GLY A 171 -20.48 11.38 6.37
N VAL A 172 -20.72 10.74 5.22
CA VAL A 172 -19.68 10.53 4.18
C VAL A 172 -19.28 11.84 3.52
N GLU A 173 -20.20 12.79 3.41
CA GLU A 173 -19.99 14.09 2.77
C GLU A 173 -18.89 14.88 3.50
N VAL A 174 -18.90 14.88 4.84
CA VAL A 174 -17.88 15.56 5.64
C VAL A 174 -16.51 14.91 5.41
N ALA A 175 -16.42 13.59 5.28
CA ALA A 175 -15.17 12.89 4.99
C ALA A 175 -14.60 13.30 3.63
N PHE A 176 -15.43 13.42 2.58
CA PHE A 176 -15.00 13.87 1.25
C PHE A 176 -14.56 15.35 1.25
N ILE A 177 -15.26 16.21 1.98
CA ILE A 177 -14.87 17.62 2.14
C ILE A 177 -13.53 17.73 2.88
N VAL A 178 -13.35 16.99 3.98
CA VAL A 178 -12.09 16.96 4.73
C VAL A 178 -10.94 16.48 3.84
N ASP A 179 -11.13 15.41 3.08
CA ASP A 179 -10.12 14.91 2.15
C ASP A 179 -9.76 15.96 1.09
N SER A 180 -10.76 16.60 0.48
CA SER A 180 -10.54 17.70 -0.46
C SER A 180 -9.72 18.85 0.14
N ILE A 181 -10.03 19.26 1.38
CA ILE A 181 -9.29 20.30 2.10
C ILE A 181 -7.84 19.84 2.37
N THR A 182 -7.62 18.58 2.72
CA THR A 182 -6.26 18.07 2.99
C THR A 182 -5.41 18.05 1.72
N PHE A 183 -5.96 17.69 0.56
CA PHE A 183 -5.27 17.81 -0.72
C PHE A 183 -4.95 19.27 -1.07
N LEU A 184 -5.89 20.20 -0.85
CA LEU A 184 -5.65 21.63 -1.07
C LEU A 184 -4.52 22.15 -0.17
N ILE A 185 -4.56 21.83 1.12
CA ILE A 185 -3.51 22.23 2.07
C ILE A 185 -2.17 21.62 1.65
N GLY A 186 -2.14 20.32 1.26
CA GLY A 186 -0.94 19.65 0.76
C GLY A 186 -0.35 20.38 -0.45
N ALA A 187 -1.19 20.75 -1.42
CA ALA A 187 -0.76 21.53 -2.59
C ALA A 187 -0.18 22.90 -2.19
N LEU A 188 -0.87 23.64 -1.32
CA LEU A 188 -0.45 24.97 -0.86
C LEU A 188 0.88 24.93 -0.09
N ILE A 189 1.12 23.89 0.72
CA ILE A 189 2.39 23.68 1.44
C ILE A 189 3.54 23.41 0.45
N LEU A 190 3.28 22.67 -0.63
CA LEU A 190 4.29 22.35 -1.64
C LEU A 190 4.61 23.53 -2.58
N LEU A 191 3.69 24.46 -2.78
CA LEU A 191 3.86 25.59 -3.72
C LEU A 191 5.14 26.41 -3.48
N PRO A 192 5.47 26.86 -2.25
CA PRO A 192 6.67 27.65 -2.01
C PRO A 192 7.96 26.81 -1.98
N LEU A 193 7.86 25.47 -1.97
CA LEU A 193 9.02 24.61 -1.81
C LEU A 193 9.85 24.57 -3.10
N ALA A 194 11.13 24.89 -2.99
CA ALA A 194 12.09 24.71 -4.09
C ALA A 194 12.71 23.30 -3.98
N ILE A 195 12.39 22.44 -4.93
CA ILE A 195 12.97 21.09 -5.06
C ILE A 195 14.00 21.17 -6.20
N PRO A 196 15.32 21.10 -5.90
CA PRO A 196 16.33 21.04 -6.93
C PRO A 196 16.13 19.78 -7.78
N GLN A 197 16.18 19.92 -9.10
CA GLN A 197 16.05 18.77 -9.99
C GLN A 197 16.81 19.09 -11.28
N GLU A 198 17.68 18.16 -11.68
CA GLU A 198 18.20 18.12 -13.03
C GLU A 198 17.21 17.36 -13.90
N VAL A 199 16.55 18.06 -14.82
CA VAL A 199 15.64 17.44 -15.78
C VAL A 199 16.49 16.82 -16.88
N ASN A 200 16.34 15.52 -17.10
CA ASN A 200 17.08 14.82 -18.14
C ASN A 200 16.42 15.04 -19.50
N GLU A 201 16.83 16.11 -20.21
CA GLU A 201 16.32 16.48 -21.54
C GLU A 201 16.66 15.44 -22.62
N ASP A 202 17.62 14.57 -22.38
CA ASP A 202 18.06 13.54 -23.34
C ASP A 202 17.15 12.32 -23.38
N MET A 203 16.22 12.17 -22.45
CA MET A 203 15.22 11.12 -22.50
C MET A 203 14.13 11.39 -23.55
N LYS A 204 14.55 11.44 -24.82
CA LYS A 204 13.66 11.62 -25.98
C LYS A 204 13.01 10.30 -26.35
N GLY A 205 11.71 10.31 -26.59
CA GLY A 205 10.94 9.15 -27.08
C GLY A 205 9.51 9.12 -26.51
N PRO A 206 8.59 8.39 -27.15
CA PRO A 206 7.23 8.27 -26.66
C PRO A 206 7.21 7.62 -25.27
N LEU A 207 6.46 8.20 -24.31
CA LEU A 207 6.40 7.76 -22.91
C LEU A 207 6.03 6.28 -22.78
N PHE A 208 4.97 5.87 -23.45
CA PHE A 208 4.43 4.51 -23.33
C PHE A 208 5.37 3.44 -23.91
N SER A 209 5.99 3.69 -25.06
CA SER A 209 6.93 2.73 -25.67
C SER A 209 8.20 2.56 -24.81
N THR A 210 8.70 3.65 -24.24
CA THR A 210 9.85 3.63 -23.34
C THR A 210 9.50 2.92 -22.03
N ALA A 211 8.31 3.19 -21.47
CA ALA A 211 7.80 2.49 -20.28
C ALA A 211 7.68 0.98 -20.51
N PHE A 212 7.08 0.58 -21.64
CA PHE A 212 6.94 -0.83 -21.99
C PHE A 212 8.30 -1.52 -22.21
N ALA A 213 9.25 -0.86 -22.85
CA ALA A 213 10.61 -1.38 -23.02
C ALA A 213 11.32 -1.56 -21.66
N ASN A 214 11.09 -0.65 -20.70
CA ASN A 214 11.63 -0.75 -19.34
C ASN A 214 11.01 -1.93 -18.58
N ILE A 215 9.69 -2.15 -18.68
CA ILE A 215 9.02 -3.34 -18.12
C ILE A 215 9.63 -4.60 -18.69
N LYS A 216 9.78 -4.69 -20.03
CA LYS A 216 10.35 -5.88 -20.70
C LYS A 216 11.77 -6.17 -20.20
N ARG A 217 12.63 -5.15 -20.06
CA ARG A 217 14.00 -5.32 -19.52
C ARG A 217 14.00 -5.78 -18.06
N GLY A 218 13.18 -5.16 -17.22
CA GLY A 218 13.05 -5.58 -15.81
C GLY A 218 12.51 -6.98 -15.67
N LEU A 219 11.52 -7.38 -16.48
CA LEU A 219 10.97 -8.73 -16.50
C LEU A 219 12.02 -9.74 -16.98
N SER A 220 12.77 -9.44 -18.02
CA SER A 220 13.88 -10.26 -18.49
C SER A 220 14.90 -10.47 -17.37
N ARG A 221 15.27 -9.43 -16.63
CA ARG A 221 16.19 -9.51 -15.50
C ARG A 221 15.62 -10.37 -14.35
N LEU A 222 14.35 -10.19 -14.04
CA LEU A 222 13.65 -10.99 -13.03
C LEU A 222 13.63 -12.48 -13.42
N ILE A 223 13.33 -12.79 -14.69
CA ILE A 223 13.25 -14.17 -15.18
C ILE A 223 14.63 -14.85 -15.20
N SER A 224 15.69 -14.12 -15.49
CA SER A 224 17.05 -14.66 -15.57
C SER A 224 17.67 -14.98 -14.20
N GLU A 225 17.14 -14.43 -13.09
CA GLU A 225 17.73 -14.60 -11.78
C GLU A 225 16.77 -15.26 -10.78
N PRO A 226 16.98 -16.55 -10.42
CA PRO A 226 16.09 -17.30 -9.53
C PRO A 226 15.90 -16.66 -8.15
N ARG A 227 16.93 -15.99 -7.61
CA ARG A 227 16.87 -15.31 -6.31
C ARG A 227 15.91 -14.13 -6.35
N LEU A 228 15.99 -13.32 -7.41
CA LEU A 228 15.07 -12.19 -7.60
C LEU A 228 13.63 -12.64 -7.77
N LYS A 229 13.41 -13.72 -8.56
CA LYS A 229 12.07 -14.33 -8.67
C LYS A 229 11.50 -14.61 -7.29
N ARG A 230 12.26 -15.33 -6.45
CA ARG A 230 11.82 -15.72 -5.12
C ARG A 230 11.39 -14.50 -4.28
N ILE A 231 12.16 -13.41 -4.28
CA ILE A 231 11.86 -12.25 -3.46
C ILE A 231 10.69 -11.44 -3.99
N VAL A 232 10.62 -11.22 -5.30
CA VAL A 232 9.51 -10.48 -5.93
C VAL A 232 8.20 -11.26 -5.75
N PHE A 233 8.23 -12.58 -5.95
CA PHE A 233 7.05 -13.42 -5.73
C PHE A 233 6.64 -13.54 -4.25
N ALA A 234 7.46 -13.15 -3.29
CA ALA A 234 7.10 -13.13 -1.88
C ALA A 234 5.89 -12.24 -1.59
N LYS A 235 5.92 -11.00 -2.09
CA LYS A 235 4.79 -10.07 -1.96
C LYS A 235 3.60 -10.50 -2.80
N THR A 236 3.85 -10.96 -4.02
CA THR A 236 2.82 -11.50 -4.92
C THR A 236 2.08 -12.66 -4.27
N THR A 237 2.78 -13.59 -3.63
CA THR A 237 2.21 -14.73 -2.92
C THR A 237 1.32 -14.29 -1.76
N TRP A 238 1.79 -13.33 -0.96
CA TRP A 238 0.97 -12.76 0.12
C TRP A 238 -0.29 -12.07 -0.44
N ASN A 239 -0.15 -11.25 -1.46
CA ASN A 239 -1.27 -10.51 -2.04
C ASN A 239 -2.29 -11.42 -2.74
N LEU A 240 -1.85 -12.52 -3.35
CA LEU A 240 -2.73 -13.44 -4.06
C LEU A 240 -3.75 -14.13 -3.14
N ALA A 241 -3.38 -14.44 -1.91
CA ALA A 241 -4.30 -14.98 -0.91
C ALA A 241 -4.73 -13.91 0.11
N GLY A 242 -3.79 -13.07 0.57
CA GLY A 242 -4.02 -12.05 1.59
C GLY A 242 -4.74 -10.81 1.11
N GLY A 243 -4.79 -10.55 -0.19
CA GLY A 243 -5.50 -9.39 -0.73
C GLY A 243 -6.97 -9.39 -0.35
N GLY A 244 -7.68 -10.51 -0.59
CA GLY A 244 -9.08 -10.68 -0.17
C GLY A 244 -9.25 -10.53 1.34
N LEU A 245 -8.38 -11.19 2.13
CA LEU A 245 -8.42 -11.11 3.60
C LEU A 245 -8.20 -9.69 4.12
N ALA A 246 -7.16 -9.02 3.64
CA ALA A 246 -6.74 -7.72 4.12
C ALA A 246 -7.62 -6.56 3.62
N ALA A 247 -8.50 -6.79 2.66
CA ALA A 247 -9.38 -5.80 2.08
C ALA A 247 -10.84 -6.19 2.28
N VAL A 248 -11.37 -7.09 1.44
CA VAL A 248 -12.80 -7.41 1.44
C VAL A 248 -13.27 -7.97 2.78
N PHE A 249 -12.59 -9.00 3.30
CA PHE A 249 -13.02 -9.64 4.54
C PHE A 249 -12.86 -8.74 5.77
N LEU A 250 -11.81 -7.89 5.85
CA LEU A 250 -11.67 -6.94 6.96
C LEU A 250 -12.75 -5.86 6.94
N VAL A 251 -13.10 -5.33 5.77
CA VAL A 251 -14.21 -4.37 5.65
C VAL A 251 -15.52 -5.00 6.11
N LEU A 252 -15.83 -6.21 5.63
CA LEU A 252 -17.06 -6.92 5.99
C LEU A 252 -17.09 -7.34 7.47
N ALA A 253 -15.96 -7.79 8.02
CA ALA A 253 -15.87 -8.10 9.44
C ALA A 253 -16.11 -6.85 10.29
N GLY A 254 -15.46 -5.74 9.97
CA GLY A 254 -15.63 -4.47 10.65
C GLY A 254 -17.09 -4.02 10.64
N SER A 255 -17.72 -3.98 9.47
CA SER A 255 -19.10 -3.55 9.31
C SER A 255 -20.12 -4.43 10.05
N ARG A 256 -19.87 -5.74 10.14
CA ARG A 256 -20.80 -6.71 10.75
C ARG A 256 -20.62 -6.89 12.26
N MET A 257 -19.39 -6.66 12.76
CA MET A 257 -19.10 -6.78 14.21
C MET A 257 -19.44 -5.51 15.01
N THR A 258 -19.76 -4.40 14.34
CA THR A 258 -20.22 -3.16 14.97
C THR A 258 -21.57 -2.73 14.38
N PRO A 259 -22.67 -3.41 14.74
CA PRO A 259 -23.99 -3.09 14.19
C PRO A 259 -24.39 -1.65 14.50
N GLY A 260 -24.85 -0.94 13.45
CA GLY A 260 -25.21 0.49 13.54
C GLY A 260 -24.07 1.48 13.36
N GLU A 261 -22.80 1.03 13.40
CA GLU A 261 -21.62 1.88 13.27
C GLU A 261 -20.67 1.34 12.18
N ILE A 262 -21.19 1.14 10.98
CA ILE A 262 -20.46 0.48 9.86
C ILE A 262 -19.09 1.13 9.64
N ALA A 263 -19.03 2.45 9.50
CA ALA A 263 -17.80 3.17 9.21
C ALA A 263 -16.79 3.11 10.37
N SER A 264 -17.25 3.28 11.62
CA SER A 264 -16.41 3.15 12.82
C SER A 264 -15.83 1.74 12.93
N GLY A 265 -16.62 0.71 12.64
CA GLY A 265 -16.16 -0.68 12.64
C GLY A 265 -15.08 -0.93 11.59
N ILE A 266 -15.28 -0.49 10.36
CA ILE A 266 -14.28 -0.59 9.30
C ILE A 266 -13.01 0.16 9.73
N GLY A 267 -13.15 1.40 10.23
CA GLY A 267 -12.04 2.22 10.72
C GLY A 267 -11.23 1.53 11.81
N LEU A 268 -11.91 0.86 12.76
CA LEU A 268 -11.27 0.11 13.85
C LEU A 268 -10.44 -1.07 13.33
N PHE A 269 -10.93 -1.82 12.34
CA PHE A 269 -10.19 -2.94 11.76
C PHE A 269 -8.98 -2.47 10.93
N PHE A 270 -9.12 -1.35 10.21
CA PHE A 270 -8.00 -0.75 9.51
C PHE A 270 -6.98 -0.10 10.46
N MET A 271 -7.42 0.44 11.61
CA MET A 271 -6.52 0.86 12.69
C MET A 271 -5.68 -0.33 13.18
N ALA A 272 -6.31 -1.47 13.48
CA ALA A 272 -5.61 -2.68 13.89
C ALA A 272 -4.58 -3.14 12.86
N ARG A 273 -4.97 -3.11 11.56
CA ARG A 273 -4.06 -3.37 10.44
C ARG A 273 -2.88 -2.41 10.44
N GLY A 274 -3.11 -1.10 10.58
CA GLY A 274 -2.08 -0.06 10.61
C GLY A 274 -1.09 -0.25 11.76
N ILE A 275 -1.59 -0.53 12.96
CA ILE A 275 -0.76 -0.85 14.14
C ILE A 275 0.11 -2.08 13.85
N GLY A 276 -0.47 -3.16 13.33
CA GLY A 276 0.26 -4.38 12.99
C GLY A 276 1.37 -4.12 11.98
N THR A 277 1.06 -3.46 10.86
CA THR A 277 2.05 -3.17 9.81
C THR A 277 3.18 -2.26 10.28
N GLY A 278 2.93 -1.40 11.28
CA GLY A 278 3.96 -0.57 11.91
C GLY A 278 4.86 -1.33 12.88
N ILE A 279 4.29 -2.23 13.69
CA ILE A 279 5.02 -3.02 14.70
C ILE A 279 5.91 -4.09 14.05
N GLY A 280 5.41 -4.75 13.00
CA GLY A 280 6.11 -5.87 12.34
C GLY A 280 7.54 -5.57 11.93
N PRO A 281 7.83 -4.50 11.19
CA PRO A 281 9.19 -4.09 10.83
C PRO A 281 10.11 -3.84 12.02
N ILE A 282 9.59 -3.27 13.11
CA ILE A 282 10.35 -3.00 14.34
C ILE A 282 10.80 -4.32 14.98
N ILE A 283 9.88 -5.28 15.09
CA ILE A 283 10.17 -6.63 15.60
C ILE A 283 11.18 -7.33 14.68
N ALA A 284 10.95 -7.28 13.36
CA ALA A 284 11.85 -7.91 12.39
C ALA A 284 13.27 -7.37 12.49
N ARG A 285 13.45 -6.06 12.55
CA ARG A 285 14.76 -5.41 12.69
C ARG A 285 15.49 -5.84 13.97
N LYS A 286 14.77 -6.00 15.07
CA LYS A 286 15.33 -6.34 16.38
C LYS A 286 15.75 -7.82 16.49
N TYR A 287 14.92 -8.73 15.95
CA TYR A 287 15.05 -10.17 16.21
C TYR A 287 15.50 -10.99 15.00
N LEU A 288 15.26 -10.50 13.77
CA LEU A 288 15.60 -11.22 12.54
C LEU A 288 16.87 -10.65 11.92
N THR A 289 18.01 -10.79 12.63
CA THR A 289 19.28 -10.17 12.24
C THR A 289 20.08 -10.98 11.22
N ASP A 290 19.81 -12.29 11.07
CA ASP A 290 20.51 -13.17 10.12
C ASP A 290 19.86 -13.08 8.71
N GLU A 291 20.41 -12.21 7.86
CA GLU A 291 19.91 -11.97 6.50
C GLU A 291 19.87 -13.23 5.62
N LYS A 292 20.75 -14.21 5.87
CA LYS A 292 20.79 -15.48 5.11
C LYS A 292 19.51 -16.29 5.29
N LYS A 293 18.83 -16.12 6.41
CA LYS A 293 17.56 -16.80 6.72
C LYS A 293 16.33 -16.06 6.19
N TRP A 294 16.46 -14.77 5.80
CA TRP A 294 15.32 -13.95 5.40
C TRP A 294 14.50 -14.55 4.26
N PRO A 295 15.08 -15.14 3.20
CA PRO A 295 14.27 -15.75 2.14
C PRO A 295 13.34 -16.88 2.62
N ALA A 296 13.74 -17.66 3.62
CA ALA A 296 12.87 -18.67 4.23
C ALA A 296 11.90 -18.04 5.24
N LEU A 297 12.35 -17.08 6.04
CA LEU A 297 11.53 -16.37 7.02
C LEU A 297 10.36 -15.64 6.37
N ILE A 298 10.54 -15.08 5.18
CA ILE A 298 9.46 -14.45 4.39
C ILE A 298 8.30 -15.42 4.18
N GLY A 299 8.55 -16.66 3.76
CA GLY A 299 7.51 -17.67 3.61
C GLY A 299 6.83 -18.03 4.93
N ILE A 300 7.62 -18.15 6.01
CA ILE A 300 7.10 -18.39 7.37
C ILE A 300 6.20 -17.22 7.80
N LEU A 301 6.60 -15.97 7.54
CA LEU A 301 5.79 -14.80 7.87
C LEU A 301 4.47 -14.75 7.10
N VAL A 302 4.48 -15.18 5.82
CA VAL A 302 3.24 -15.33 5.04
C VAL A 302 2.34 -16.38 5.67
N SER A 303 2.88 -17.57 6.02
CA SER A 303 2.11 -18.63 6.70
C SER A 303 1.61 -18.19 8.07
N THR A 304 2.41 -17.45 8.83
CA THR A 304 2.03 -16.89 10.13
C THR A 304 0.86 -15.92 10.00
N SER A 305 0.90 -15.02 9.01
CA SER A 305 -0.23 -14.14 8.73
C SER A 305 -1.49 -14.95 8.41
N GLY A 306 -1.37 -15.98 7.56
CA GLY A 306 -2.48 -16.89 7.25
C GLY A 306 -3.02 -17.64 8.47
N PHE A 307 -2.15 -18.13 9.36
CA PHE A 307 -2.55 -18.79 10.58
C PHE A 307 -3.40 -17.90 11.50
N PHE A 308 -3.00 -16.65 11.70
CA PHE A 308 -3.80 -15.72 12.50
C PHE A 308 -5.11 -15.34 11.81
N TYR A 309 -5.16 -15.24 10.48
CA TYR A 309 -6.41 -15.08 9.74
C TYR A 309 -7.30 -16.34 9.83
N LEU A 310 -6.74 -17.55 9.90
CA LEU A 310 -7.50 -18.77 10.17
C LEU A 310 -8.16 -18.70 11.57
N LEU A 311 -7.43 -18.26 12.60
CA LEU A 311 -7.99 -18.06 13.91
C LEU A 311 -9.11 -17.01 13.91
N ILE A 312 -8.95 -15.91 13.17
CA ILE A 312 -10.00 -14.90 12.98
C ILE A 312 -11.23 -15.56 12.35
N GLY A 313 -11.07 -16.34 11.28
CA GLY A 313 -12.17 -17.06 10.64
C GLY A 313 -12.88 -18.03 11.57
N LEU A 314 -12.17 -18.72 12.47
CA LEU A 314 -12.73 -19.64 13.43
C LEU A 314 -13.51 -18.92 14.56
N THR A 315 -13.05 -17.74 14.99
CA THR A 315 -13.63 -16.97 16.10
C THR A 315 -14.44 -15.75 15.66
N LEU A 316 -14.69 -15.61 14.35
CA LEU A 316 -15.41 -14.47 13.80
C LEU A 316 -16.80 -14.33 14.43
N PHE A 317 -17.14 -13.10 14.83
CA PHE A 317 -18.36 -12.72 15.54
C PHE A 317 -18.47 -13.15 17.01
N GLU A 318 -17.50 -13.88 17.57
CA GLU A 318 -17.54 -14.28 18.98
C GLU A 318 -17.03 -13.16 19.90
N ASN A 319 -15.93 -12.50 19.52
CA ASN A 319 -15.32 -11.45 20.34
C ASN A 319 -14.57 -10.43 19.49
N LEU A 320 -15.05 -9.18 19.51
CA LEU A 320 -14.45 -8.06 18.75
C LEU A 320 -13.00 -7.79 19.15
N TYR A 321 -12.70 -7.76 20.44
CA TYR A 321 -11.35 -7.44 20.94
C TYR A 321 -10.34 -8.52 20.57
N LEU A 322 -10.75 -9.80 20.66
CA LEU A 322 -9.92 -10.92 20.22
C LEU A 322 -9.61 -10.80 18.73
N THR A 323 -10.63 -10.52 17.91
CA THR A 323 -10.46 -10.36 16.46
C THR A 323 -9.49 -9.22 16.12
N ILE A 324 -9.62 -8.07 16.80
CA ILE A 324 -8.70 -6.92 16.64
C ILE A 324 -7.26 -7.32 16.99
N CYS A 325 -7.03 -8.00 18.11
CA CYS A 325 -5.71 -8.48 18.52
C CYS A 325 -5.12 -9.43 17.47
N LEU A 326 -5.91 -10.36 16.94
CA LEU A 326 -5.47 -11.29 15.90
C LEU A 326 -5.12 -10.57 14.59
N VAL A 327 -5.90 -9.54 14.21
CA VAL A 327 -5.59 -8.68 13.04
C VAL A 327 -4.25 -7.97 13.23
N ILE A 328 -3.97 -7.40 14.40
CA ILE A 328 -2.69 -6.75 14.70
C ILE A 328 -1.54 -7.74 14.51
N ILE A 329 -1.66 -8.96 15.03
CA ILE A 329 -0.59 -9.98 14.93
C ILE A 329 -0.44 -10.46 13.48
N ALA A 330 -1.52 -10.73 12.76
CA ALA A 330 -1.49 -11.13 11.36
C ALA A 330 -0.77 -10.08 10.49
N HIS A 331 -1.07 -8.80 10.72
CA HIS A 331 -0.45 -7.71 9.99
C HIS A 331 0.95 -7.35 10.48
N SER A 332 1.33 -7.71 11.68
CA SER A 332 2.74 -7.63 12.11
C SER A 332 3.61 -8.59 11.30
N ALA A 333 3.14 -9.81 11.05
CA ALA A 333 3.85 -10.74 10.18
C ALA A 333 3.93 -10.23 8.73
N SER A 334 2.84 -9.66 8.19
CA SER A 334 2.84 -9.12 6.82
C SER A 334 3.72 -7.87 6.68
N GLY A 335 3.76 -6.98 7.68
CA GLY A 335 4.64 -5.81 7.70
C GLY A 335 6.12 -6.20 7.76
N ALA A 336 6.47 -7.21 8.54
CA ALA A 336 7.81 -7.79 8.58
C ALA A 336 8.21 -8.38 7.20
N ASN A 337 7.32 -9.18 6.58
CA ASN A 337 7.53 -9.71 5.22
C ASN A 337 7.82 -8.58 4.22
N TRP A 338 7.01 -7.51 4.25
CA TRP A 338 7.19 -6.36 3.35
C TRP A 338 8.58 -5.74 3.45
N VAL A 339 9.03 -5.47 4.67
CA VAL A 339 10.32 -4.82 4.89
C VAL A 339 11.48 -5.74 4.52
N LEU A 340 11.48 -7.01 4.97
CA LEU A 340 12.55 -7.94 4.65
C LEU A 340 12.69 -8.15 3.14
N SER A 341 11.58 -8.37 2.42
CA SER A 341 11.60 -8.55 0.97
C SER A 341 12.07 -7.29 0.22
N THR A 342 11.69 -6.10 0.70
CA THR A 342 12.14 -4.83 0.12
C THR A 342 13.64 -4.63 0.28
N ILE A 343 14.18 -4.88 1.47
CA ILE A 343 15.62 -4.76 1.74
C ILE A 343 16.42 -5.76 0.89
N LEU A 344 15.97 -7.01 0.79
CA LEU A 344 16.64 -8.00 -0.06
C LEU A 344 16.63 -7.57 -1.54
N THR A 345 15.50 -7.05 -2.05
CA THR A 345 15.45 -6.52 -3.42
C THR A 345 16.44 -5.37 -3.60
N GLN A 346 16.54 -4.44 -2.64
CA GLN A 346 17.50 -3.34 -2.70
C GLN A 346 18.95 -3.81 -2.70
N LYS A 347 19.27 -4.85 -1.94
CA LYS A 347 20.64 -5.39 -1.83
C LYS A 347 21.06 -6.26 -3.00
N TRP A 348 20.12 -6.99 -3.62
CA TRP A 348 20.43 -7.99 -4.63
C TRP A 348 20.30 -7.47 -6.06
N VAL A 349 19.70 -6.30 -6.25
CA VAL A 349 19.49 -5.70 -7.57
C VAL A 349 20.46 -4.55 -7.77
N GLU A 350 21.19 -4.58 -8.89
CA GLU A 350 22.09 -3.52 -9.30
C GLU A 350 21.32 -2.19 -9.48
N ASP A 351 21.97 -1.06 -9.17
CA ASP A 351 21.36 0.28 -9.23
C ASP A 351 20.72 0.60 -10.58
N GLU A 352 21.39 0.21 -11.68
CA GLU A 352 20.94 0.51 -13.05
C GLU A 352 19.57 -0.09 -13.40
N VAL A 353 19.22 -1.23 -12.81
CA VAL A 353 17.97 -1.96 -13.09
C VAL A 353 16.99 -1.99 -11.92
N ARG A 354 17.40 -1.50 -10.75
CA ARG A 354 16.61 -1.55 -9.52
C ARG A 354 15.22 -0.93 -9.67
N GLY A 355 15.12 0.25 -10.26
CA GLY A 355 13.83 0.90 -10.49
C GLY A 355 12.90 0.07 -11.39
N ARG A 356 13.44 -0.63 -12.38
CA ARG A 356 12.68 -1.50 -13.28
C ARG A 356 12.15 -2.75 -12.56
N VAL A 357 12.98 -3.36 -11.70
CA VAL A 357 12.57 -4.51 -10.90
C VAL A 357 11.49 -4.11 -9.89
N PHE A 358 11.62 -2.95 -9.23
CA PHE A 358 10.58 -2.44 -8.32
C PHE A 358 9.27 -2.12 -9.05
N SER A 359 9.30 -1.61 -10.27
CA SER A 359 8.09 -1.37 -11.06
C SER A 359 7.35 -2.68 -11.36
N ILE A 360 8.08 -3.75 -11.64
CA ILE A 360 7.48 -5.08 -11.86
C ILE A 360 6.97 -5.68 -10.55
N ASP A 361 7.72 -5.56 -9.46
CA ASP A 361 7.27 -5.97 -8.12
C ASP A 361 5.92 -5.31 -7.78
N MET A 362 5.80 -4.01 -7.98
CA MET A 362 4.56 -3.26 -7.75
C MET A 362 3.43 -3.69 -8.69
N LEU A 363 3.72 -3.92 -9.96
CA LEU A 363 2.72 -4.36 -10.95
C LEU A 363 2.18 -5.76 -10.59
N LEU A 364 3.06 -6.73 -10.32
CA LEU A 364 2.68 -8.09 -9.92
C LEU A 364 1.90 -8.09 -8.61
N MET A 365 2.35 -7.31 -7.65
CA MET A 365 1.69 -7.14 -6.37
C MET A 365 0.27 -6.58 -6.53
N SER A 366 0.10 -5.51 -7.30
CA SER A 366 -1.20 -4.89 -7.53
C SER A 366 -2.14 -5.80 -8.32
N ALA A 367 -1.62 -6.51 -9.33
CA ALA A 367 -2.41 -7.45 -10.12
C ALA A 367 -2.89 -8.65 -9.25
N SER A 368 -2.01 -9.21 -8.43
CA SER A 368 -2.36 -10.32 -7.54
C SER A 368 -3.33 -9.89 -6.43
N PHE A 369 -3.16 -8.69 -5.88
CA PHE A 369 -4.10 -8.12 -4.92
C PHE A 369 -5.48 -7.89 -5.55
N SER A 370 -5.54 -7.30 -6.75
CA SER A 370 -6.77 -7.10 -7.50
C SER A 370 -7.50 -8.41 -7.79
N LEU A 371 -6.76 -9.43 -8.25
CA LEU A 371 -7.34 -10.76 -8.49
C LEU A 371 -7.90 -11.36 -7.20
N SER A 372 -7.16 -11.26 -6.10
CA SER A 372 -7.59 -11.79 -4.80
C SER A 372 -8.84 -11.08 -4.26
N THR A 373 -8.88 -9.74 -4.32
CA THR A 373 -10.02 -8.95 -3.84
C THR A 373 -11.27 -9.16 -4.70
N PHE A 374 -11.11 -9.20 -6.03
CA PHE A 374 -12.20 -9.52 -6.94
C PHE A 374 -12.75 -10.92 -6.68
N THR A 375 -11.87 -11.93 -6.58
CA THR A 375 -12.26 -13.32 -6.31
C THR A 375 -12.98 -13.44 -4.97
N ALA A 376 -12.49 -12.77 -3.92
CA ALA A 376 -13.11 -12.79 -2.60
C ALA A 376 -14.54 -12.23 -2.64
N GLY A 377 -14.73 -11.04 -3.23
CA GLY A 377 -16.05 -10.43 -3.36
C GLY A 377 -16.99 -11.26 -4.24
N TRP A 378 -16.49 -11.72 -5.39
CA TRP A 378 -17.30 -12.53 -6.32
C TRP A 378 -17.77 -13.85 -5.72
N LEU A 379 -16.89 -14.55 -4.99
CA LEU A 379 -17.25 -15.81 -4.32
C LEU A 379 -18.34 -15.59 -3.27
N LEU A 380 -18.26 -14.52 -2.49
CA LEU A 380 -19.26 -14.22 -1.46
C LEU A 380 -20.64 -13.94 -2.04
N ASP A 381 -20.72 -13.27 -3.20
CA ASP A 381 -21.99 -12.93 -3.83
C ASP A 381 -22.59 -14.05 -4.68
N ASN A 382 -21.76 -14.88 -5.30
CA ASN A 382 -22.21 -15.84 -6.33
C ASN A 382 -22.18 -17.30 -5.87
N THR A 383 -21.83 -17.55 -4.60
CA THR A 383 -21.81 -18.89 -4.00
C THR A 383 -22.41 -18.85 -2.60
N ASP A 384 -22.74 -20.01 -2.04
CA ASP A 384 -23.20 -20.14 -0.65
C ASP A 384 -22.06 -19.96 0.39
N LEU A 385 -20.96 -19.31 -0.01
CA LEU A 385 -19.78 -19.13 0.84
C LEU A 385 -20.08 -18.05 1.88
N SER A 386 -20.14 -18.46 3.15
CA SER A 386 -20.23 -17.49 4.25
C SER A 386 -18.91 -16.72 4.44
N LEU A 387 -19.01 -15.51 5.00
CA LEU A 387 -17.84 -14.69 5.35
C LEU A 387 -16.81 -15.49 6.18
N LYS A 388 -17.29 -16.25 7.18
CA LYS A 388 -16.46 -17.11 8.03
C LYS A 388 -15.69 -18.16 7.21
N MET A 389 -16.38 -18.89 6.35
CA MET A 389 -15.76 -19.93 5.52
C MET A 389 -14.81 -19.35 4.47
N GLY A 390 -15.17 -18.20 3.88
CA GLY A 390 -14.29 -17.48 2.96
C GLY A 390 -12.97 -17.08 3.62
N MET A 391 -13.04 -16.52 4.82
CA MET A 391 -11.81 -16.20 5.59
C MET A 391 -10.95 -17.45 5.85
N ILE A 392 -11.56 -18.58 6.22
CA ILE A 392 -10.84 -19.84 6.46
C ILE A 392 -10.16 -20.33 5.17
N TYR A 393 -10.85 -20.32 4.03
CA TYR A 393 -10.28 -20.81 2.75
C TYR A 393 -9.12 -19.93 2.27
N PHE A 394 -9.26 -18.61 2.31
CA PHE A 394 -8.18 -17.70 1.95
C PHE A 394 -7.00 -17.79 2.92
N ALA A 395 -7.26 -17.96 4.22
CA ALA A 395 -6.23 -18.16 5.23
C ALA A 395 -5.46 -19.47 5.02
N CYS A 396 -6.15 -20.57 4.74
CA CYS A 396 -5.53 -21.84 4.37
C CYS A 396 -4.69 -21.72 3.10
N ALA A 397 -5.20 -21.04 2.06
CA ALA A 397 -4.44 -20.79 0.84
C ALA A 397 -3.16 -19.98 1.14
N MET A 398 -3.24 -18.95 1.99
CA MET A 398 -2.08 -18.17 2.42
C MET A 398 -1.05 -19.04 3.15
N MET A 399 -1.49 -19.93 4.04
CA MET A 399 -0.59 -20.86 4.75
C MET A 399 0.10 -21.83 3.78
N VAL A 400 -0.64 -22.39 2.82
CA VAL A 400 -0.10 -23.29 1.79
C VAL A 400 0.93 -22.55 0.92
N PHE A 401 0.60 -21.38 0.40
CA PHE A 401 1.53 -20.60 -0.42
C PHE A 401 2.77 -20.17 0.37
N GLY A 402 2.63 -19.75 1.62
CA GLY A 402 3.76 -19.40 2.47
C GLY A 402 4.66 -20.59 2.75
N THR A 403 4.09 -21.79 2.96
CA THR A 403 4.84 -23.03 3.15
C THR A 403 5.59 -23.43 1.88
N ILE A 404 4.93 -23.41 0.71
CA ILE A 404 5.56 -23.67 -0.59
C ILE A 404 6.72 -22.69 -0.80
N PHE A 405 6.51 -21.41 -0.51
CA PHE A 405 7.52 -20.39 -0.64
C PHE A 405 8.73 -20.62 0.29
N THR A 406 8.48 -21.05 1.53
CA THR A 406 9.55 -21.42 2.48
C THR A 406 10.38 -22.58 1.96
N MET A 407 9.74 -23.56 1.33
CA MET A 407 10.39 -24.75 0.75
C MET A 407 11.06 -24.47 -0.60
N TRP A 408 10.73 -23.37 -1.26
CA TRP A 408 11.34 -22.99 -2.54
C TRP A 408 12.81 -22.64 -2.32
N ARG A 409 13.68 -23.60 -2.53
CA ARG A 409 15.13 -23.42 -2.47
C ARG A 409 15.63 -22.88 -3.80
N THR A 410 16.34 -21.77 -3.76
CA THR A 410 17.20 -21.33 -4.85
C THR A 410 18.62 -21.74 -4.47
N ASP A 411 19.34 -22.42 -5.36
CA ASP A 411 20.71 -22.89 -5.10
C ASP A 411 21.63 -21.69 -4.79
N GLU A 412 21.67 -21.29 -3.53
CA GLU A 412 22.54 -20.24 -3.01
C GLU A 412 24.00 -20.68 -2.96
N ALA A 413 24.27 -21.98 -3.16
CA ALA A 413 25.57 -22.58 -2.96
C ALA A 413 26.56 -22.44 -4.14
N VAL A 414 26.12 -21.97 -5.33
CA VAL A 414 26.97 -22.04 -6.54
C VAL A 414 27.88 -20.81 -6.70
N GLN A 415 27.61 -19.67 -6.08
CA GLN A 415 28.38 -18.44 -6.31
C GLN A 415 29.50 -18.13 -5.29
N HIS A 416 29.62 -18.88 -4.21
CA HIS A 416 30.75 -18.71 -3.27
C HIS A 416 31.99 -19.61 -3.59
N ARG A 417 32.00 -20.29 -4.74
CA ARG A 417 33.16 -21.12 -5.18
C ARG A 417 34.00 -20.48 -6.29
N SER A 418 33.72 -19.25 -6.68
CA SER A 418 34.46 -18.59 -7.76
C SER A 418 34.88 -17.13 -7.41
N SER A 419 35.16 -16.87 -6.16
CA SER A 419 35.88 -15.64 -5.73
C SER A 419 37.04 -16.01 -4.82
#